data_0ce2274ccb28273ffa86b6bd1384066f
#
_entry.id   0ce2274ccb28273ffa86b6bd1384066f
#
_cell.length_a   1.000
_cell.length_b   1.000
_cell.length_c   1.000
_cell.angle_alpha   90.00
_cell.angle_beta   90.00
_cell.angle_gamma   90.00
#
_symmetry.space_group_name_H-M   'P 1'
#
loop_
_entity.id
_entity.type
_entity.pdbx_description
1 polymer ?
#
loop_
_entity_poly.entity_id
_entity_poly.type
_entity_poly.pdbx_seq_one_letter_code
_entity_poly.pdbx_strand_id
1 'polypeptide(L)'
;MERKETMKLSLNEYLKNAGFTEEMLQTLDTLELMDEAYLTHLFYMHKDALFQHFEQYDELLKYQLYLKFYTHLFYQRYLKAKTNQEAALCLDGCKDLYEWAILCHHYFNVYGILPMMWMFLDRLIEGKITRLGRLEFEPKAIDCEIRLPEIYLPKNSVLLNVHVPAGPRLTSADITDAYQQALHYFNGIVPIFHCSSWLLSPQLDECLDESTRIMQFKKDYLIYSLEDNADQFIERVWPDRENEASDYVNYEENTTLQKNAKQLLLSGRILQKANGICIKYYHPESDNV
;
A
#
# COMPACT_ATOMS: atom_id res chain seq x y z
N MET A 1 19.42 28.34 20.55
CA MET A 1 19.20 27.72 19.20
C MET A 1 17.76 27.98 18.83
N GLU A 2 17.52 28.99 18.00
CA GLU A 2 16.19 29.28 17.47
C GLU A 2 15.75 28.08 16.59
N ARG A 3 14.62 27.46 16.95
CA ARG A 3 13.94 26.51 16.05
C ARG A 3 13.47 27.33 14.85
N LYS A 4 14.12 27.17 13.68
CA LYS A 4 13.53 27.61 12.43
C LYS A 4 12.20 26.89 12.30
N GLU A 5 11.10 27.59 12.50
CA GLU A 5 9.78 27.09 12.13
C GLU A 5 9.82 26.77 10.65
N THR A 6 9.68 25.49 10.32
CA THR A 6 9.57 25.07 8.93
C THR A 6 8.25 25.60 8.39
N MET A 7 8.33 26.48 7.40
CA MET A 7 7.14 27.05 6.76
C MET A 7 6.33 25.88 6.17
N LYS A 8 5.13 25.65 6.70
CA LYS A 8 4.24 24.60 6.21
C LYS A 8 3.69 24.98 4.85
N LEU A 9 3.58 23.99 3.94
CA LEU A 9 2.95 24.17 2.63
C LEU A 9 1.46 24.46 2.80
N SER A 10 0.88 25.20 1.86
CA SER A 10 -0.58 25.27 1.71
C SER A 10 -1.14 23.90 1.31
N LEU A 11 -2.45 23.68 1.46
CA LEU A 11 -3.09 22.40 1.07
C LEU A 11 -2.79 22.06 -0.40
N ASN A 12 -2.96 23.02 -1.32
CA ASN A 12 -2.73 22.78 -2.74
C ASN A 12 -1.26 22.45 -3.06
N GLU A 13 -0.31 23.14 -2.44
CA GLU A 13 1.11 22.82 -2.60
C GLU A 13 1.44 21.43 -2.02
N TYR A 14 0.88 21.08 -0.86
CA TYR A 14 1.03 19.75 -0.26
C TYR A 14 0.53 18.65 -1.18
N LEU A 15 -0.69 18.79 -1.71
CA LEU A 15 -1.29 17.81 -2.61
C LEU A 15 -0.54 17.71 -3.95
N LYS A 16 -0.08 18.84 -4.53
CA LYS A 16 0.78 18.83 -5.73
C LYS A 16 2.08 18.06 -5.48
N ASN A 17 2.71 18.24 -4.34
CA ASN A 17 3.91 17.48 -3.97
C ASN A 17 3.63 15.97 -3.73
N ALA A 18 2.38 15.61 -3.42
CA ALA A 18 1.94 14.22 -3.37
C ALA A 18 1.58 13.62 -4.75
N GLY A 19 1.59 14.44 -5.82
CA GLY A 19 1.32 14.01 -7.19
C GLY A 19 -0.01 14.47 -7.78
N PHE A 20 -0.88 15.12 -6.99
CA PHE A 20 -2.20 15.56 -7.46
C PHE A 20 -2.10 16.56 -8.61
N THR A 21 -2.87 16.31 -9.66
CA THR A 21 -2.95 17.18 -10.85
C THR A 21 -3.86 18.38 -10.60
N GLU A 22 -3.77 19.41 -11.47
CA GLU A 22 -4.69 20.57 -11.40
C GLU A 22 -6.16 20.13 -11.53
N GLU A 23 -6.46 19.15 -12.38
CA GLU A 23 -7.79 18.62 -12.57
C GLU A 23 -8.34 17.98 -11.29
N MET A 24 -7.51 17.17 -10.60
CA MET A 24 -7.88 16.59 -9.30
C MET A 24 -8.15 17.66 -8.26
N LEU A 25 -7.33 18.69 -8.19
CA LEU A 25 -7.50 19.81 -7.25
C LEU A 25 -8.79 20.58 -7.54
N GLN A 26 -9.08 20.87 -8.81
CA GLN A 26 -10.35 21.50 -9.21
C GLN A 26 -11.55 20.64 -8.83
N THR A 27 -11.48 19.33 -9.04
CA THR A 27 -12.52 18.40 -8.60
C THR A 27 -12.74 18.49 -7.08
N LEU A 28 -11.65 18.43 -6.30
CA LEU A 28 -11.73 18.56 -4.85
C LEU A 28 -12.34 19.89 -4.40
N ASP A 29 -12.04 20.99 -5.08
CA ASP A 29 -12.56 22.32 -4.74
C ASP A 29 -14.08 22.43 -4.96
N THR A 30 -14.65 21.65 -5.88
CA THR A 30 -16.11 21.64 -6.14
C THR A 30 -16.91 20.81 -5.13
N LEU A 31 -16.24 19.94 -4.39
CA LEU A 31 -16.90 19.07 -3.42
C LEU A 31 -17.08 19.82 -2.08
N GLU A 32 -18.23 19.67 -1.46
CA GLU A 32 -18.48 20.18 -0.12
C GLU A 32 -18.54 19.04 0.89
N LEU A 33 -17.67 19.08 1.89
CA LEU A 33 -17.78 18.23 3.08
C LEU A 33 -18.59 18.98 4.14
N MET A 34 -19.63 18.33 4.66
CA MET A 34 -20.26 18.81 5.89
C MET A 34 -19.26 18.71 7.03
N ASP A 35 -19.15 19.74 7.84
CA ASP A 35 -18.43 19.80 9.11
C ASP A 35 -17.21 18.87 9.22
N GLU A 36 -16.07 19.26 8.62
CA GLU A 36 -14.81 18.49 8.62
C GLU A 36 -14.35 18.12 10.04
N ALA A 37 -14.63 18.95 11.03
CA ALA A 37 -14.26 18.69 12.42
C ALA A 37 -15.10 17.55 13.00
N TYR A 38 -16.39 17.52 12.70
CA TYR A 38 -17.28 16.43 13.11
C TYR A 38 -16.89 15.11 12.42
N LEU A 39 -16.64 15.12 11.10
CA LEU A 39 -16.19 13.93 10.38
C LEU A 39 -14.85 13.42 10.90
N THR A 40 -13.91 14.32 11.22
CA THR A 40 -12.64 13.96 11.86
C THR A 40 -12.85 13.33 13.24
N HIS A 41 -13.78 13.84 14.03
CA HIS A 41 -14.15 13.23 15.31
C HIS A 41 -14.72 11.81 15.10
N LEU A 42 -15.63 11.63 14.14
CA LEU A 42 -16.18 10.31 13.83
C LEU A 42 -15.06 9.33 13.39
N PHE A 43 -14.12 9.78 12.58
CA PHE A 43 -13.00 8.95 12.13
C PHE A 43 -12.22 8.33 13.29
N TYR A 44 -11.90 9.12 14.31
CA TYR A 44 -11.09 8.63 15.43
C TYR A 44 -11.90 7.91 16.51
N MET A 45 -13.18 8.22 16.66
CA MET A 45 -13.97 7.76 17.80
C MET A 45 -15.11 6.84 17.43
N HIS A 46 -15.68 6.95 16.21
CA HIS A 46 -16.93 6.29 15.82
C HIS A 46 -16.94 5.95 14.33
N LYS A 47 -15.98 5.11 13.87
CA LYS A 47 -15.81 4.79 12.44
C LYS A 47 -17.07 4.26 11.77
N ASP A 48 -17.87 3.44 12.46
CA ASP A 48 -19.12 2.93 11.91
C ASP A 48 -20.11 4.06 11.59
N ALA A 49 -20.17 5.08 12.44
CA ALA A 49 -21.01 6.26 12.20
C ALA A 49 -20.48 7.11 11.02
N LEU A 50 -19.14 7.17 10.84
CA LEU A 50 -18.55 7.79 9.66
C LEU A 50 -18.96 7.07 8.38
N PHE A 51 -18.87 5.74 8.35
CA PHE A 51 -19.30 4.96 7.19
C PHE A 51 -20.79 5.16 6.89
N GLN A 52 -21.65 5.06 7.92
CA GLN A 52 -23.09 5.32 7.77
C GLN A 52 -23.38 6.74 7.25
N HIS A 53 -22.58 7.74 7.66
CA HIS A 53 -22.72 9.09 7.14
C HIS A 53 -22.47 9.16 5.63
N PHE A 54 -21.44 8.46 5.12
CA PHE A 54 -21.15 8.47 3.69
C PHE A 54 -22.10 7.58 2.86
N GLU A 55 -22.73 6.56 3.45
CA GLU A 55 -23.70 5.69 2.75
C GLU A 55 -24.99 6.41 2.30
N GLN A 56 -25.25 7.63 2.77
CA GLN A 56 -26.39 8.44 2.31
C GLN A 56 -26.20 9.07 0.93
N TYR A 57 -24.98 9.08 0.38
CA TYR A 57 -24.66 9.65 -0.91
C TYR A 57 -24.70 8.57 -2.01
N ASP A 58 -24.90 9.00 -3.27
CA ASP A 58 -24.72 8.08 -4.39
C ASP A 58 -23.26 7.56 -4.44
N GLU A 59 -23.06 6.44 -5.11
CA GLU A 59 -21.80 5.69 -5.05
C GLU A 59 -20.59 6.50 -5.54
N LEU A 60 -20.71 7.19 -6.67
CA LEU A 60 -19.61 7.95 -7.25
C LEU A 60 -19.27 9.19 -6.41
N LEU A 61 -20.31 9.89 -5.96
CA LEU A 61 -20.13 11.04 -5.06
C LEU A 61 -19.50 10.60 -3.73
N LYS A 62 -19.92 9.46 -3.20
CA LYS A 62 -19.32 8.86 -1.99
C LYS A 62 -17.81 8.65 -2.15
N TYR A 63 -17.35 8.08 -3.27
CA TYR A 63 -15.91 7.89 -3.54
C TYR A 63 -15.16 9.23 -3.58
N GLN A 64 -15.72 10.24 -4.21
CA GLN A 64 -15.12 11.57 -4.29
C GLN A 64 -15.07 12.26 -2.91
N LEU A 65 -16.13 12.17 -2.12
CA LEU A 65 -16.18 12.72 -0.75
C LEU A 65 -15.17 12.03 0.17
N TYR A 66 -14.95 10.71 0.03
CA TYR A 66 -13.88 10.03 0.74
C TYR A 66 -12.50 10.55 0.33
N LEU A 67 -12.25 10.76 -0.96
CA LEU A 67 -10.99 11.36 -1.41
C LEU A 67 -10.77 12.73 -0.74
N LYS A 68 -11.77 13.61 -0.77
CA LYS A 68 -11.68 14.93 -0.13
C LYS A 68 -11.45 14.81 1.38
N PHE A 69 -12.17 13.92 2.05
CA PHE A 69 -12.02 13.70 3.48
C PHE A 69 -10.62 13.18 3.85
N TYR A 70 -10.10 12.20 3.12
CA TYR A 70 -8.75 11.70 3.36
C TYR A 70 -7.66 12.76 3.05
N THR A 71 -7.82 13.58 2.02
CA THR A 71 -6.89 14.71 1.79
C THR A 71 -6.87 15.66 2.97
N HIS A 72 -8.03 15.97 3.56
CA HIS A 72 -8.11 16.76 4.79
C HIS A 72 -7.36 16.09 5.95
N LEU A 73 -7.58 14.81 6.21
CA LEU A 73 -6.92 14.08 7.31
C LEU A 73 -5.38 14.04 7.16
N PHE A 74 -4.88 13.73 5.96
CA PHE A 74 -3.45 13.72 5.67
C PHE A 74 -2.83 15.11 5.86
N TYR A 75 -3.49 16.15 5.38
CA TYR A 75 -3.03 17.51 5.55
C TYR A 75 -3.04 17.97 7.02
N GLN A 76 -4.08 17.64 7.79
CA GLN A 76 -4.12 17.91 9.22
C GLN A 76 -2.98 17.23 9.97
N ARG A 77 -2.65 15.98 9.59
CA ARG A 77 -1.50 15.28 10.15
C ARG A 77 -0.17 15.96 9.78
N TYR A 78 -0.01 16.37 8.53
CA TYR A 78 1.14 17.14 8.06
C TYR A 78 1.32 18.45 8.86
N LEU A 79 0.25 19.20 9.08
CA LEU A 79 0.29 20.44 9.85
C LEU A 79 0.73 20.20 11.31
N LYS A 80 0.36 19.07 11.89
CA LYS A 80 0.73 18.67 13.26
C LYS A 80 2.13 18.10 13.39
N ALA A 81 2.80 17.78 12.29
CA ALA A 81 4.16 17.23 12.31
C ALA A 81 5.15 18.20 12.99
N LYS A 82 5.92 17.66 13.93
CA LYS A 82 6.85 18.43 14.77
C LYS A 82 8.26 18.51 14.19
N THR A 83 8.60 17.59 13.28
CA THR A 83 9.90 17.49 12.62
C THR A 83 9.74 17.46 11.12
N ASN A 84 10.82 17.78 10.39
CA ASN A 84 10.85 17.65 8.93
C ASN A 84 10.64 16.20 8.49
N GLN A 85 11.18 15.24 9.25
CA GLN A 85 11.00 13.82 8.99
C GLN A 85 9.53 13.41 9.11
N GLU A 86 8.83 13.79 10.18
CA GLU A 86 7.40 13.53 10.32
C GLU A 86 6.59 14.17 9.19
N ALA A 87 6.93 15.40 8.78
CA ALA A 87 6.27 16.09 7.67
C ALA A 87 6.49 15.36 6.32
N ALA A 88 7.72 14.90 6.07
CA ALA A 88 8.05 14.11 4.87
C ALA A 88 7.28 12.79 4.84
N LEU A 89 7.21 12.05 5.96
CA LEU A 89 6.44 10.81 6.06
C LEU A 89 4.94 11.02 5.81
N CYS A 90 4.37 12.15 6.29
CA CYS A 90 2.97 12.49 5.98
C CYS A 90 2.77 12.74 4.48
N LEU A 91 3.72 13.39 3.82
CA LEU A 91 3.67 13.63 2.39
C LEU A 91 3.81 12.32 1.60
N ASP A 92 4.75 11.46 1.99
CA ASP A 92 4.97 10.17 1.33
C ASP A 92 3.74 9.25 1.45
N GLY A 93 3.09 9.19 2.61
CA GLY A 93 1.83 8.47 2.78
C GLY A 93 0.68 9.04 1.94
N CYS A 94 0.67 10.36 1.70
CA CYS A 94 -0.34 11.00 0.85
C CYS A 94 -0.21 10.61 -0.65
N LYS A 95 0.96 10.13 -1.08
CA LYS A 95 1.15 9.62 -2.47
C LYS A 95 0.27 8.41 -2.76
N ASP A 96 -0.05 7.60 -1.76
CA ASP A 96 -0.97 6.47 -1.95
C ASP A 96 -2.38 6.93 -2.26
N LEU A 97 -2.80 8.03 -1.64
CA LEU A 97 -4.10 8.63 -1.92
C LEU A 97 -4.21 9.07 -3.40
N TYR A 98 -3.14 9.63 -3.96
CA TYR A 98 -3.06 9.94 -5.38
C TYR A 98 -3.19 8.68 -6.26
N GLU A 99 -2.42 7.63 -5.98
CA GLU A 99 -2.43 6.39 -6.77
C GLU A 99 -3.83 5.73 -6.75
N TRP A 100 -4.50 5.73 -5.60
CA TRP A 100 -5.85 5.18 -5.48
C TRP A 100 -6.91 6.04 -6.14
N ALA A 101 -6.73 7.36 -6.18
CA ALA A 101 -7.62 8.26 -6.91
C ALA A 101 -7.50 8.07 -8.42
N ILE A 102 -6.29 7.83 -8.94
CA ILE A 102 -6.07 7.47 -10.35
C ILE A 102 -6.73 6.12 -10.68
N LEU A 103 -6.61 5.13 -9.79
CA LEU A 103 -7.27 3.84 -9.99
C LEU A 103 -8.80 3.98 -10.04
N CYS A 104 -9.38 4.76 -9.15
CA CYS A 104 -10.82 5.03 -9.13
C CYS A 104 -11.25 5.73 -10.43
N HIS A 105 -10.47 6.70 -10.90
CA HIS A 105 -10.74 7.39 -12.17
C HIS A 105 -10.69 6.44 -13.37
N HIS A 106 -9.75 5.51 -13.37
CA HIS A 106 -9.64 4.50 -14.42
C HIS A 106 -10.91 3.65 -14.55
N TYR A 107 -11.49 3.22 -13.41
CA TYR A 107 -12.69 2.37 -13.43
C TYR A 107 -14.00 3.14 -13.59
N PHE A 108 -14.11 4.32 -13.00
CA PHE A 108 -15.38 5.01 -12.81
C PHE A 108 -15.41 6.42 -13.41
N ASN A 109 -14.31 6.86 -14.03
CA ASN A 109 -14.16 8.19 -14.62
C ASN A 109 -14.40 9.35 -13.60
N VAL A 110 -14.16 9.07 -12.30
CA VAL A 110 -14.18 10.07 -11.22
C VAL A 110 -12.97 9.87 -10.31
N TYR A 111 -12.35 10.95 -9.87
CA TYR A 111 -11.29 10.88 -8.85
C TYR A 111 -11.92 10.64 -7.48
N GLY A 112 -11.66 9.48 -6.91
CA GLY A 112 -12.27 9.03 -5.66
C GLY A 112 -11.46 7.95 -4.95
N ILE A 113 -11.98 7.43 -3.83
CA ILE A 113 -11.39 6.31 -3.09
C ILE A 113 -12.39 5.16 -3.01
N LEU A 114 -11.98 4.01 -3.52
CA LEU A 114 -12.80 2.80 -3.48
C LEU A 114 -12.88 2.24 -2.03
N PRO A 115 -14.03 1.64 -1.65
CA PRO A 115 -14.25 1.12 -0.29
C PRO A 115 -13.17 0.14 0.20
N MET A 116 -12.64 -0.69 -0.69
CA MET A 116 -11.59 -1.66 -0.36
C MET A 116 -10.32 -1.02 0.18
N MET A 117 -10.08 0.28 -0.09
CA MET A 117 -8.88 0.99 0.34
C MET A 117 -9.03 1.71 1.68
N TRP A 118 -10.25 1.86 2.21
CA TRP A 118 -10.49 2.67 3.40
C TRP A 118 -9.70 2.16 4.62
N MET A 119 -9.78 0.85 4.91
CA MET A 119 -9.04 0.27 6.04
C MET A 119 -7.53 0.45 5.93
N PHE A 120 -6.99 0.45 4.72
CA PHE A 120 -5.56 0.66 4.48
C PHE A 120 -5.17 2.11 4.72
N LEU A 121 -5.93 3.06 4.17
CA LEU A 121 -5.72 4.51 4.35
C LEU A 121 -5.90 4.92 5.82
N ASP A 122 -6.86 4.33 6.53
CA ASP A 122 -7.02 4.53 7.97
C ASP A 122 -5.74 4.21 8.73
N ARG A 123 -5.10 3.09 8.41
CA ARG A 123 -3.85 2.67 9.07
C ARG A 123 -2.67 3.58 8.73
N LEU A 124 -2.62 4.14 7.50
CA LEU A 124 -1.66 5.17 7.12
C LEU A 124 -1.89 6.45 7.93
N ILE A 125 -3.13 6.94 8.01
CA ILE A 125 -3.50 8.13 8.79
C ILE A 125 -3.18 7.95 10.28
N GLU A 126 -3.47 6.78 10.84
CA GLU A 126 -3.18 6.46 12.23
C GLU A 126 -1.68 6.24 12.51
N GLY A 127 -0.83 6.23 11.47
CA GLY A 127 0.62 6.00 11.59
C GLY A 127 0.99 4.56 11.92
N LYS A 128 0.08 3.60 11.71
CA LYS A 128 0.35 2.18 11.85
C LYS A 128 1.16 1.64 10.68
N ILE A 129 0.94 2.19 9.49
CA ILE A 129 1.73 1.95 8.29
C ILE A 129 2.59 3.18 8.03
N THR A 130 3.86 2.97 7.68
CA THR A 130 4.81 4.03 7.34
C THR A 130 5.40 3.74 5.97
N ARG A 131 5.26 4.69 5.04
CA ARG A 131 5.91 4.62 3.73
C ARG A 131 7.35 5.09 3.85
N LEU A 132 8.28 4.27 3.41
CA LEU A 132 9.72 4.54 3.39
C LEU A 132 10.25 4.15 2.01
N GLY A 133 10.59 5.14 1.20
CA GLY A 133 10.92 4.93 -0.19
C GLY A 133 9.74 4.34 -0.99
N ARG A 134 9.99 3.21 -1.64
CA ARG A 134 9.01 2.52 -2.50
C ARG A 134 8.21 1.42 -1.80
N LEU A 135 8.47 1.16 -0.53
CA LEU A 135 7.75 0.16 0.26
C LEU A 135 7.08 0.81 1.47
N GLU A 136 6.16 0.07 2.06
CA GLU A 136 5.48 0.46 3.27
C GLU A 136 5.63 -0.61 4.32
N PHE A 137 5.78 -0.18 5.55
CA PHE A 137 6.13 -1.04 6.66
C PHE A 137 5.16 -0.86 7.82
N GLU A 138 4.76 -1.98 8.40
CA GLU A 138 3.86 -2.01 9.52
C GLU A 138 4.36 -2.96 10.59
N PRO A 139 4.71 -2.47 11.79
CA PRO A 139 4.93 -3.34 12.94
C PRO A 139 3.68 -4.15 13.24
N LYS A 140 3.76 -5.47 13.10
CA LYS A 140 2.62 -6.38 13.28
C LYS A 140 3.03 -7.62 14.05
N ALA A 141 2.25 -7.99 15.07
CA ALA A 141 2.42 -9.26 15.75
C ALA A 141 1.87 -10.41 14.88
N ILE A 142 2.64 -11.47 14.74
CA ILE A 142 2.16 -12.70 14.08
C ILE A 142 1.19 -13.46 14.98
N ASP A 143 0.18 -14.06 14.39
CA ASP A 143 -0.88 -14.80 15.07
C ASP A 143 -0.59 -16.30 15.27
N CYS A 144 0.46 -16.81 14.62
CA CYS A 144 0.95 -18.19 14.73
C CYS A 144 2.46 -18.21 15.00
N GLU A 145 2.99 -19.35 15.35
CA GLU A 145 4.43 -19.55 15.36
C GLU A 145 4.94 -19.83 13.95
N ILE A 146 6.15 -19.37 13.64
CA ILE A 146 6.83 -19.69 12.38
C ILE A 146 8.04 -20.57 12.68
N ARG A 147 8.10 -21.74 12.03
CA ARG A 147 9.19 -22.70 12.14
C ARG A 147 9.79 -22.94 10.75
N LEU A 148 11.02 -22.51 10.58
CA LEU A 148 11.87 -22.77 9.43
C LEU A 148 13.16 -23.43 9.92
N PRO A 149 13.98 -24.06 9.06
CA PRO A 149 15.14 -24.83 9.51
C PRO A 149 16.07 -24.08 10.48
N GLU A 150 16.29 -22.80 10.26
CA GLU A 150 17.20 -21.96 11.06
C GLU A 150 16.50 -20.83 11.81
N ILE A 151 15.16 -20.75 11.74
CA ILE A 151 14.40 -19.61 12.29
C ILE A 151 13.21 -20.16 13.08
N TYR A 152 13.12 -19.75 14.33
CA TYR A 152 11.95 -19.97 15.16
C TYR A 152 11.43 -18.62 15.69
N LEU A 153 10.19 -18.30 15.33
CA LEU A 153 9.49 -17.11 15.80
C LEU A 153 8.24 -17.56 16.56
N PRO A 154 8.15 -17.32 17.87
CA PRO A 154 6.96 -17.64 18.62
C PRO A 154 5.78 -16.75 18.21
N LYS A 155 4.56 -17.24 18.45
CA LYS A 155 3.35 -16.44 18.33
C LYS A 155 3.49 -15.12 19.09
N ASN A 156 2.94 -14.04 18.55
CA ASN A 156 3.03 -12.66 19.03
C ASN A 156 4.42 -12.00 18.85
N SER A 157 5.37 -12.64 18.16
CA SER A 157 6.56 -11.93 17.71
C SER A 157 6.16 -10.75 16.82
N VAL A 158 6.75 -9.58 17.05
CA VAL A 158 6.50 -8.39 16.21
C VAL A 158 7.47 -8.40 15.05
N LEU A 159 6.94 -8.37 13.83
CA LEU A 159 7.67 -8.28 12.57
C LEU A 159 7.30 -6.99 11.84
N LEU A 160 8.11 -6.59 10.86
CA LEU A 160 7.76 -5.50 9.95
C LEU A 160 7.03 -6.10 8.73
N ASN A 161 5.71 -6.00 8.71
CA ASN A 161 4.92 -6.39 7.55
C ASN A 161 5.16 -5.41 6.40
N VAL A 162 5.48 -5.95 5.22
CA VAL A 162 5.85 -5.19 4.02
C VAL A 162 4.66 -5.13 3.08
N HIS A 163 4.29 -3.92 2.68
CA HIS A 163 3.34 -3.67 1.61
C HIS A 163 4.08 -3.07 0.41
N VAL A 164 3.66 -3.47 -0.78
CA VAL A 164 4.18 -2.94 -2.04
C VAL A 164 3.08 -2.05 -2.65
N PRO A 165 3.17 -0.72 -2.46
CA PRO A 165 2.16 0.19 -2.99
C PRO A 165 2.19 0.24 -4.52
N ALA A 166 1.08 0.70 -5.11
CA ALA A 166 0.99 1.02 -6.53
C ALA A 166 2.02 2.10 -6.93
N GLY A 167 2.18 2.33 -8.22
CA GLY A 167 3.06 3.35 -8.75
C GLY A 167 4.13 2.82 -9.70
N PRO A 168 5.24 3.57 -9.91
CA PRO A 168 6.29 3.21 -10.86
C PRO A 168 6.88 1.82 -10.61
N ARG A 169 7.47 1.23 -11.63
CA ARG A 169 8.10 -0.09 -11.54
C ARG A 169 9.15 -0.13 -10.44
N LEU A 170 9.01 -1.09 -9.53
CA LEU A 170 9.92 -1.33 -8.42
C LEU A 170 11.27 -1.85 -8.94
N THR A 171 12.37 -1.21 -8.57
CA THR A 171 13.73 -1.67 -8.90
C THR A 171 14.39 -2.33 -7.70
N SER A 172 15.47 -3.10 -7.91
CA SER A 172 16.24 -3.71 -6.81
C SER A 172 16.88 -2.64 -5.91
N ALA A 173 17.26 -1.50 -6.48
CA ALA A 173 17.78 -0.35 -5.72
C ALA A 173 16.70 0.24 -4.81
N ASP A 174 15.47 0.47 -5.33
CA ASP A 174 14.34 0.96 -4.54
C ASP A 174 14.00 0.03 -3.37
N ILE A 175 14.06 -1.29 -3.60
CA ILE A 175 13.81 -2.30 -2.58
C ILE A 175 14.89 -2.22 -1.49
N THR A 176 16.15 -2.19 -1.89
CA THR A 176 17.28 -2.14 -0.94
C THR A 176 17.23 -0.86 -0.09
N ASP A 177 17.01 0.29 -0.75
CA ASP A 177 16.90 1.58 -0.07
C ASP A 177 15.74 1.58 0.93
N ALA A 178 14.56 1.10 0.53
CA ALA A 178 13.39 1.03 1.41
C ALA A 178 13.65 0.16 2.65
N TYR A 179 14.31 -0.99 2.52
CA TYR A 179 14.68 -1.82 3.66
C TYR A 179 15.70 -1.12 4.58
N GLN A 180 16.69 -0.41 4.04
CA GLN A 180 17.66 0.33 4.85
C GLN A 180 16.99 1.46 5.62
N GLN A 181 16.10 2.22 4.96
CA GLN A 181 15.29 3.24 5.63
C GLN A 181 14.43 2.63 6.76
N ALA A 182 13.83 1.46 6.54
CA ALA A 182 13.01 0.79 7.55
C ALA A 182 13.84 0.32 8.75
N LEU A 183 15.02 -0.27 8.52
CA LEU A 183 15.93 -0.67 9.59
C LEU A 183 16.41 0.51 10.43
N HIS A 184 16.63 1.66 9.80
CA HIS A 184 16.98 2.90 10.48
C HIS A 184 15.79 3.48 11.27
N TYR A 185 14.62 3.57 10.63
CA TYR A 185 13.43 4.18 11.21
C TYR A 185 12.86 3.36 12.39
N PHE A 186 12.78 2.04 12.23
CA PHE A 186 12.29 1.12 13.26
C PHE A 186 13.42 0.57 14.14
N ASN A 187 14.37 1.42 14.48
CA ASN A 187 15.51 1.04 15.32
C ASN A 187 15.06 0.37 16.61
N GLY A 188 15.61 -0.81 16.89
CA GLY A 188 15.25 -1.64 18.06
C GLY A 188 14.17 -2.71 17.78
N ILE A 189 13.56 -2.74 16.62
CA ILE A 189 12.76 -3.88 16.16
C ILE A 189 13.68 -4.88 15.47
N VAL A 190 13.45 -6.18 15.70
CA VAL A 190 14.19 -7.25 15.04
C VAL A 190 14.12 -7.09 13.52
N PRO A 191 15.22 -7.17 12.77
CA PRO A 191 15.26 -6.92 11.32
C PRO A 191 14.65 -8.09 10.52
N ILE A 192 13.46 -8.53 10.89
CA ILE A 192 12.68 -9.54 10.20
C ILE A 192 11.48 -8.89 9.56
N PHE A 193 11.44 -8.99 8.24
CA PHE A 193 10.34 -8.50 7.43
C PHE A 193 9.42 -9.65 7.10
N HIS A 194 8.12 -9.38 7.10
CA HIS A 194 7.07 -10.31 6.71
C HIS A 194 6.36 -9.78 5.47
N CYS A 195 5.99 -10.64 4.56
CA CYS A 195 5.13 -10.28 3.43
C CYS A 195 4.09 -11.38 3.21
N SER A 196 2.84 -10.96 3.09
CA SER A 196 1.71 -11.82 2.70
C SER A 196 1.21 -11.30 1.34
N SER A 197 1.60 -11.96 0.24
CA SER A 197 1.37 -11.41 -1.08
C SER A 197 1.35 -12.48 -2.17
N TRP A 198 0.61 -12.17 -3.25
CA TRP A 198 0.71 -12.90 -4.51
C TRP A 198 2.11 -12.84 -5.14
N LEU A 199 2.89 -11.78 -4.84
CA LEU A 199 4.28 -11.63 -5.30
C LEU A 199 5.20 -12.74 -4.78
N LEU A 200 4.77 -13.48 -3.76
CA LEU A 200 5.47 -14.63 -3.20
C LEU A 200 4.90 -15.97 -3.68
N SER A 201 3.89 -15.96 -4.56
CA SER A 201 3.22 -17.15 -5.08
C SER A 201 4.23 -18.14 -5.68
N PRO A 202 4.17 -19.44 -5.32
CA PRO A 202 5.04 -20.46 -5.93
C PRO A 202 4.79 -20.63 -7.44
N GLN A 203 3.58 -20.35 -7.93
CA GLN A 203 3.26 -20.43 -9.34
C GLN A 203 3.99 -19.38 -10.19
N LEU A 204 4.55 -18.35 -9.60
CA LEU A 204 5.39 -17.38 -10.32
C LEU A 204 6.66 -18.03 -10.90
N ASP A 205 7.18 -19.10 -10.29
CA ASP A 205 8.35 -19.85 -10.78
C ASP A 205 8.09 -20.50 -12.15
N GLU A 206 6.80 -20.76 -12.46
CA GLU A 206 6.37 -21.30 -13.75
C GLU A 206 5.97 -20.19 -14.74
N CYS A 207 5.68 -18.99 -14.23
CA CYS A 207 5.19 -17.88 -15.03
C CYS A 207 6.27 -16.93 -15.51
N LEU A 208 7.35 -16.78 -14.75
CA LEU A 208 8.35 -15.74 -14.95
C LEU A 208 9.77 -16.30 -14.90
N ASP A 209 10.65 -15.67 -15.68
CA ASP A 209 12.09 -15.89 -15.59
C ASP A 209 12.67 -15.33 -14.28
N GLU A 210 13.66 -16.01 -13.70
CA GLU A 210 14.33 -15.63 -12.46
C GLU A 210 14.94 -14.22 -12.49
N SER A 211 15.28 -13.71 -13.69
CA SER A 211 15.83 -12.36 -13.86
C SER A 211 14.78 -11.26 -13.71
N THR A 212 13.48 -11.59 -13.68
CA THR A 212 12.42 -10.58 -13.53
C THR A 212 12.43 -9.97 -12.14
N ARG A 213 11.98 -8.71 -12.04
CA ARG A 213 11.96 -7.97 -10.76
C ARG A 213 11.08 -8.62 -9.71
N ILE A 214 9.96 -9.20 -10.11
CA ILE A 214 9.07 -9.96 -9.21
C ILE A 214 9.82 -11.14 -8.62
N MET A 215 10.53 -11.90 -9.44
CA MET A 215 11.33 -13.05 -8.97
C MET A 215 12.51 -12.61 -8.13
N GLN A 216 13.15 -11.47 -8.43
CA GLN A 216 14.19 -10.89 -7.59
C GLN A 216 13.69 -10.46 -6.21
N PHE A 217 12.45 -9.92 -6.13
CA PHE A 217 11.81 -9.63 -4.84
C PHE A 217 11.47 -10.91 -4.08
N LYS A 218 10.84 -11.88 -4.76
CA LYS A 218 10.40 -13.15 -4.17
C LYS A 218 11.57 -13.93 -3.55
N LYS A 219 12.72 -14.00 -4.22
CA LYS A 219 13.87 -14.82 -3.78
C LYS A 219 14.45 -14.41 -2.42
N ASP A 220 14.18 -13.18 -1.97
CA ASP A 220 14.63 -12.71 -0.67
C ASP A 220 13.81 -13.28 0.49
N TYR A 221 12.66 -13.91 0.19
CA TYR A 221 11.73 -14.40 1.18
C TYR A 221 11.79 -15.93 1.35
N LEU A 222 11.81 -16.36 2.59
CA LEU A 222 11.60 -17.75 2.99
C LEU A 222 10.09 -17.96 3.19
N ILE A 223 9.48 -18.73 2.30
CA ILE A 223 8.06 -19.02 2.33
C ILE A 223 7.76 -20.03 3.45
N TYR A 224 6.81 -19.74 4.32
CA TYR A 224 6.45 -20.61 5.41
C TYR A 224 4.98 -21.10 5.39
N SER A 225 4.11 -20.41 4.64
CA SER A 225 2.72 -20.88 4.43
C SER A 225 2.15 -20.41 3.10
N LEU A 226 1.17 -21.13 2.61
CA LEU A 226 0.43 -20.85 1.38
C LEU A 226 -1.05 -20.71 1.73
N GLU A 227 -1.73 -19.83 0.97
CA GLU A 227 -3.18 -19.62 1.05
C GLU A 227 -3.78 -19.83 -0.33
N ASP A 228 -4.79 -20.72 -0.42
CA ASP A 228 -5.54 -20.98 -1.65
C ASP A 228 -6.50 -19.81 -1.94
N ASN A 229 -5.91 -18.64 -2.16
CA ASN A 229 -6.61 -17.41 -2.48
C ASN A 229 -5.97 -16.79 -3.73
N ALA A 230 -6.65 -16.95 -4.85
CA ALA A 230 -6.24 -16.40 -6.14
C ALA A 230 -6.63 -14.94 -6.33
N ASP A 231 -7.55 -14.39 -5.53
CA ASP A 231 -8.17 -13.10 -5.77
C ASP A 231 -7.13 -11.98 -5.93
N GLN A 232 -6.21 -11.86 -4.98
CA GLN A 232 -5.17 -10.84 -5.07
C GLN A 232 -4.27 -11.01 -6.31
N PHE A 233 -3.92 -12.25 -6.69
CA PHE A 233 -3.14 -12.52 -7.88
C PHE A 233 -3.90 -12.08 -9.13
N ILE A 234 -5.15 -12.50 -9.24
CA ILE A 234 -6.01 -12.21 -10.39
C ILE A 234 -6.26 -10.71 -10.50
N GLU A 235 -6.62 -10.03 -9.41
CA GLU A 235 -6.86 -8.58 -9.37
C GLU A 235 -5.64 -7.75 -9.79
N ARG A 236 -4.44 -8.20 -9.46
CA ARG A 236 -3.22 -7.45 -9.77
C ARG A 236 -2.68 -7.74 -11.17
N VAL A 237 -2.92 -8.94 -11.70
CA VAL A 237 -2.46 -9.33 -13.03
C VAL A 237 -3.44 -8.92 -14.12
N TRP A 238 -4.73 -8.93 -13.81
CA TRP A 238 -5.80 -8.51 -14.73
C TRP A 238 -6.72 -7.48 -14.05
N PRO A 239 -6.23 -6.27 -13.82
CA PRO A 239 -7.01 -5.24 -13.14
C PRO A 239 -8.27 -4.84 -13.91
N ASP A 240 -8.23 -4.90 -15.25
CA ASP A 240 -9.30 -4.43 -16.15
C ASP A 240 -10.29 -5.52 -16.56
N ARG A 241 -10.27 -6.66 -15.87
CA ARG A 241 -11.21 -7.73 -16.20
C ARG A 241 -12.66 -7.31 -15.94
N GLU A 242 -13.50 -7.42 -16.93
CA GLU A 242 -14.94 -7.17 -16.84
C GLU A 242 -15.74 -8.40 -16.38
N ASN A 243 -15.11 -9.59 -16.40
CA ASN A 243 -15.80 -10.85 -16.26
C ASN A 243 -15.66 -11.46 -14.87
N GLU A 244 -16.60 -12.35 -14.52
CA GLU A 244 -16.53 -13.15 -13.31
C GLU A 244 -15.23 -13.96 -13.24
N ALA A 245 -14.76 -14.19 -12.02
CA ALA A 245 -13.46 -14.82 -11.74
C ALA A 245 -13.24 -16.21 -12.39
N SER A 246 -14.26 -16.84 -12.94
CA SER A 246 -14.21 -18.17 -13.58
C SER A 246 -14.04 -18.14 -15.10
N ASP A 247 -14.16 -17.00 -15.76
CA ASP A 247 -14.08 -16.90 -17.22
C ASP A 247 -12.64 -16.63 -17.71
N TYR A 248 -11.71 -17.47 -17.31
CA TYR A 248 -10.29 -17.35 -17.65
C TYR A 248 -9.98 -17.37 -19.15
N VAL A 249 -10.87 -17.92 -19.98
CA VAL A 249 -10.68 -17.99 -21.43
C VAL A 249 -10.56 -16.60 -22.04
N ASN A 250 -11.31 -15.63 -21.50
CA ASN A 250 -11.37 -14.27 -22.01
C ASN A 250 -10.33 -13.32 -21.36
N TYR A 251 -9.51 -13.80 -20.42
CA TYR A 251 -8.47 -12.99 -19.82
C TYR A 251 -7.39 -12.60 -20.83
N GLU A 252 -6.94 -11.36 -20.77
CA GLU A 252 -5.90 -10.81 -21.65
C GLU A 252 -4.55 -11.51 -21.49
N GLU A 253 -3.76 -11.48 -22.56
CA GLU A 253 -2.42 -12.09 -22.66
C GLU A 253 -1.37 -11.05 -23.08
N ASN A 254 -1.49 -9.82 -22.62
CA ASN A 254 -0.64 -8.69 -23.03
C ASN A 254 0.80 -8.80 -22.47
N THR A 255 0.99 -9.59 -21.43
CA THR A 255 2.30 -9.80 -20.79
C THR A 255 2.63 -11.30 -20.67
N THR A 256 3.93 -11.62 -20.53
CA THR A 256 4.37 -13.01 -20.28
C THR A 256 3.71 -13.58 -19.02
N LEU A 257 3.59 -12.76 -17.95
CA LEU A 257 2.92 -13.18 -16.73
C LEU A 257 1.46 -13.53 -16.98
N GLN A 258 0.70 -12.65 -17.65
CA GLN A 258 -0.71 -12.90 -18.00
C GLN A 258 -0.87 -14.18 -18.81
N LYS A 259 -0.08 -14.34 -19.87
CA LYS A 259 -0.12 -15.53 -20.73
C LYS A 259 0.12 -16.81 -19.92
N ASN A 260 1.18 -16.90 -19.16
CA ASN A 260 1.57 -18.10 -18.43
C ASN A 260 0.63 -18.40 -17.26
N ALA A 261 0.23 -17.37 -16.48
CA ALA A 261 -0.73 -17.53 -15.40
C ALA A 261 -2.13 -17.97 -15.92
N LYS A 262 -2.58 -17.44 -17.06
CA LYS A 262 -3.82 -17.89 -17.72
C LYS A 262 -3.76 -19.37 -18.07
N GLN A 263 -2.64 -19.88 -18.60
CA GLN A 263 -2.46 -21.29 -18.90
C GLN A 263 -2.58 -22.17 -17.64
N LEU A 264 -2.02 -21.72 -16.51
CA LEU A 264 -2.17 -22.41 -15.23
C LEU A 264 -3.65 -22.46 -14.81
N LEU A 265 -4.38 -21.35 -14.87
CA LEU A 265 -5.81 -21.30 -14.54
C LEU A 265 -6.64 -22.21 -15.44
N LEU A 266 -6.41 -22.19 -16.77
CA LEU A 266 -7.11 -23.05 -17.73
C LEU A 266 -6.80 -24.54 -17.52
N SER A 267 -5.65 -24.89 -16.97
CA SER A 267 -5.30 -26.26 -16.57
C SER A 267 -5.92 -26.72 -15.26
N GLY A 268 -6.73 -25.87 -14.60
CA GLY A 268 -7.36 -26.15 -13.31
C GLY A 268 -6.43 -25.94 -12.10
N ARG A 269 -5.28 -25.29 -12.30
CA ARG A 269 -4.36 -24.95 -11.20
C ARG A 269 -4.89 -23.74 -10.43
N ILE A 270 -4.70 -23.75 -9.11
CA ILE A 270 -5.03 -22.63 -8.23
C ILE A 270 -3.82 -21.73 -8.09
N LEU A 271 -4.00 -20.43 -8.31
CA LEU A 271 -3.00 -19.44 -7.98
C LEU A 271 -3.08 -19.14 -6.48
N GLN A 272 -1.95 -19.18 -5.79
CA GLN A 272 -1.89 -19.05 -4.34
C GLN A 272 -1.29 -17.71 -3.94
N LYS A 273 -1.73 -17.19 -2.82
CA LYS A 273 -1.00 -16.19 -2.06
C LYS A 273 -0.05 -16.89 -1.10
N ALA A 274 1.14 -16.33 -0.88
CA ALA A 274 2.10 -16.93 0.03
C ALA A 274 2.49 -15.94 1.14
N ASN A 275 2.84 -16.51 2.30
CA ASN A 275 3.41 -15.80 3.43
C ASN A 275 4.88 -16.15 3.56
N GLY A 276 5.72 -15.14 3.62
CA GLY A 276 7.16 -15.30 3.72
C GLY A 276 7.80 -14.32 4.69
N ILE A 277 8.99 -14.68 5.15
CA ILE A 277 9.84 -13.79 5.96
C ILE A 277 11.16 -13.55 5.26
N CYS A 278 11.72 -12.37 5.48
CA CYS A 278 12.99 -11.93 4.95
C CYS A 278 13.80 -11.29 6.08
N ILE A 279 15.10 -11.59 6.16
CA ILE A 279 16.01 -10.98 7.13
C ILE A 279 16.94 -10.04 6.40
N LYS A 280 17.01 -8.80 6.85
CA LYS A 280 17.93 -7.78 6.32
C LYS A 280 18.75 -7.20 7.46
N TYR A 281 19.94 -6.76 7.14
CA TYR A 281 20.87 -6.14 8.09
C TYR A 281 21.09 -4.68 7.73
N TYR A 282 21.24 -3.84 8.75
CA TYR A 282 21.62 -2.44 8.56
C TYR A 282 23.07 -2.33 8.11
N HIS A 283 23.32 -1.59 7.04
CA HIS A 283 24.65 -1.28 6.53
C HIS A 283 24.93 0.22 6.71
N PRO A 284 25.70 0.64 7.73
CA PRO A 284 25.92 2.05 8.04
C PRO A 284 26.76 2.82 6.98
N GLU A 285 27.33 2.14 5.99
CA GLU A 285 28.17 2.78 4.97
C GLU A 285 27.39 3.54 3.88
N SER A 286 26.05 3.43 3.84
CA SER A 286 25.22 4.13 2.86
C SER A 286 24.86 5.58 3.24
N ASP A 287 25.20 6.03 4.46
CA ASP A 287 24.86 7.37 4.93
C ASP A 287 25.90 8.46 4.54
N ASN A 288 26.91 8.13 3.72
CA ASN A 288 28.00 9.02 3.30
C ASN A 288 28.05 9.19 1.76
N VAL A 289 26.94 9.57 1.12
CA VAL A 289 26.98 10.11 -0.26
C VAL A 289 26.09 11.34 -0.37
#